data_9d729368fbe7e29c17598f3c122aac7f
#
_entry.id   9d729368fbe7e29c17598f3c122aac7f
#
_cell.length_a   1.000
_cell.length_b   1.000
_cell.length_c   1.000
_cell.angle_alpha   90.00
_cell.angle_beta   90.00
_cell.angle_gamma   90.00
#
_symmetry.space_group_name_H-M   'P 1'
#
loop_
_entity.id
_entity.type
_entity.pdbx_description
1 polymer ?
#
loop_
_entity_poly.entity_id
_entity_poly.type
_entity_poly.pdbx_seq_one_letter_code
_entity_poly.pdbx_strand_id
1 'polypeptide(L)'
;MAGIIPADEIRRLQRRINRLLEDWGLTELESRYLEEMQRIQKRIDDLMKESELTNIERNVMMPLADVRETEEALMIIIDLPGIEKQDVDITIQDGEIRVIAERKAGSEISDKEYYKRERIHTKFYRTIKLPIAVKAEEARAQLNNGILEVTIPKEMIAARRRISID
;
A
#
# COMPACT_ATOMS: atom_id res chain seq x y z
N MET A 1 -1.55 -19.85 -4.38
CA MET A 1 -1.70 -18.90 -5.51
C MET A 1 -3.19 -18.74 -5.75
N ALA A 2 -3.79 -17.64 -5.28
CA ALA A 2 -5.18 -17.32 -5.62
C ALA A 2 -5.16 -16.63 -6.98
N GLY A 3 -5.61 -17.32 -8.02
CA GLY A 3 -5.72 -16.77 -9.36
C GLY A 3 -6.74 -15.65 -9.39
N ILE A 4 -6.36 -14.49 -9.94
CA ILE A 4 -7.28 -13.40 -10.26
C ILE A 4 -8.24 -13.92 -11.32
N ILE A 5 -9.53 -14.02 -10.99
CA ILE A 5 -10.56 -14.42 -11.95
C ILE A 5 -10.71 -13.29 -12.97
N PRO A 6 -10.57 -13.54 -14.30
CA PRO A 6 -10.73 -12.52 -15.32
C PRO A 6 -12.14 -11.91 -15.31
N ALA A 7 -12.24 -10.59 -15.58
CA ALA A 7 -13.49 -9.85 -15.51
C ALA A 7 -14.59 -10.36 -16.47
N ASP A 8 -14.22 -11.00 -17.56
CA ASP A 8 -15.11 -11.65 -18.51
C ASP A 8 -15.70 -12.97 -17.96
N GLU A 9 -14.98 -13.68 -17.13
CA GLU A 9 -15.47 -14.87 -16.42
C GLU A 9 -16.51 -14.50 -15.36
N ILE A 10 -16.27 -13.41 -14.62
CA ILE A 10 -17.23 -12.85 -13.67
C ILE A 10 -18.54 -12.44 -14.39
N ARG A 11 -18.47 -11.79 -15.54
CA ARG A 11 -19.65 -11.43 -16.35
C ARG A 11 -20.40 -12.65 -16.90
N ARG A 12 -19.69 -13.73 -17.21
CA ARG A 12 -20.33 -15.00 -17.64
C ARG A 12 -21.06 -15.66 -16.49
N LEU A 13 -20.46 -15.69 -15.30
CA LEU A 13 -21.10 -16.21 -14.08
C LEU A 13 -22.33 -15.39 -13.71
N GLN A 14 -22.25 -14.06 -13.74
CA GLN A 14 -23.41 -13.19 -13.48
C GLN A 14 -24.57 -13.47 -14.42
N ARG A 15 -24.33 -13.57 -15.74
CA ARG A 15 -25.37 -13.91 -16.72
C ARG A 15 -25.99 -15.29 -16.50
N ARG A 16 -25.22 -16.25 -15.98
CA ARG A 16 -25.70 -17.59 -15.68
C ARG A 16 -26.55 -17.63 -14.42
N ILE A 17 -26.15 -16.89 -13.41
CA ILE A 17 -26.91 -16.71 -12.16
C ILE A 17 -28.23 -16.02 -12.44
N ASN A 18 -28.25 -14.91 -13.18
CA ASN A 18 -29.47 -14.19 -13.52
C ASN A 18 -30.46 -15.08 -14.25
N ARG A 19 -30.01 -15.91 -15.19
CA ARG A 19 -30.87 -16.85 -15.93
C ARG A 19 -31.47 -17.92 -15.03
N LEU A 20 -30.71 -18.44 -14.06
CA LEU A 20 -31.21 -19.41 -13.08
C LEU A 20 -32.24 -18.80 -12.11
N LEU A 21 -32.06 -17.53 -11.75
CA LEU A 21 -32.99 -16.81 -10.89
C LEU A 21 -34.31 -16.50 -11.62
N GLU A 22 -34.24 -16.11 -12.90
CA GLU A 22 -35.42 -15.94 -13.78
C GLU A 22 -36.22 -17.24 -13.90
N ASP A 23 -35.57 -18.37 -14.11
CA ASP A 23 -36.21 -19.69 -14.23
C ASP A 23 -36.89 -20.13 -12.93
N TRP A 24 -36.49 -19.62 -11.78
CA TRP A 24 -37.06 -19.96 -10.47
C TRP A 24 -38.12 -18.95 -9.95
N GLY A 25 -38.41 -17.90 -10.72
CA GLY A 25 -39.45 -16.92 -10.38
C GLY A 25 -39.15 -16.07 -9.16
N LEU A 26 -37.87 -15.87 -8.80
CA LEU A 26 -37.42 -15.13 -7.62
C LEU A 26 -37.21 -13.64 -7.87
N THR A 27 -38.07 -13.01 -8.63
CA THR A 27 -37.91 -11.65 -9.16
C THR A 27 -37.93 -10.51 -8.10
N GLU A 28 -38.54 -10.69 -6.95
CA GLU A 28 -38.56 -9.64 -5.91
C GLU A 28 -37.34 -9.69 -4.97
N LEU A 29 -36.73 -10.85 -4.78
CA LEU A 29 -35.44 -10.98 -4.07
C LEU A 29 -34.27 -10.50 -4.93
N GLU A 30 -34.43 -10.56 -6.25
CA GLU A 30 -33.42 -10.16 -7.24
C GLU A 30 -33.10 -8.68 -7.19
N SER A 31 -34.11 -7.80 -7.14
CA SER A 31 -33.85 -6.37 -7.19
C SER A 31 -33.02 -5.89 -6.00
N ARG A 32 -33.32 -6.36 -4.80
CA ARG A 32 -32.56 -6.02 -3.57
C ARG A 32 -31.16 -6.61 -3.59
N TYR A 33 -31.01 -7.85 -4.07
CA TYR A 33 -29.69 -8.50 -4.16
C TYR A 33 -28.80 -7.86 -5.24
N LEU A 34 -29.38 -7.52 -6.39
CA LEU A 34 -28.67 -6.81 -7.47
C LEU A 34 -28.28 -5.39 -7.06
N GLU A 35 -29.14 -4.66 -6.35
CA GLU A 35 -28.81 -3.34 -5.82
C GLU A 35 -27.67 -3.41 -4.79
N GLU A 36 -27.69 -4.40 -3.91
CA GLU A 36 -26.63 -4.59 -2.92
C GLU A 36 -25.30 -5.01 -3.56
N MET A 37 -25.34 -5.90 -4.57
CA MET A 37 -24.18 -6.29 -5.37
C MET A 37 -23.62 -5.09 -6.14
N GLN A 38 -24.44 -4.24 -6.71
CA GLN A 38 -24.00 -3.02 -7.38
C GLN A 38 -23.39 -2.02 -6.40
N ARG A 39 -23.93 -1.90 -5.19
CA ARG A 39 -23.36 -1.07 -4.12
C ARG A 39 -21.99 -1.59 -3.68
N ILE A 40 -21.86 -2.91 -3.50
CA ILE A 40 -20.58 -3.54 -3.15
C ILE A 40 -19.57 -3.35 -4.28
N GLN A 41 -19.99 -3.57 -5.52
CA GLN A 41 -19.12 -3.38 -6.69
C GLN A 41 -18.65 -1.92 -6.79
N LYS A 42 -19.55 -0.97 -6.64
CA LYS A 42 -19.21 0.46 -6.63
C LYS A 42 -18.26 0.81 -5.49
N ARG A 43 -18.47 0.25 -4.30
CA ARG A 43 -17.61 0.49 -3.15
C ARG A 43 -16.22 -0.11 -3.33
N ILE A 44 -16.13 -1.27 -3.98
CA ILE A 44 -14.84 -1.88 -4.38
C ILE A 44 -14.15 -0.98 -5.43
N ASP A 45 -14.89 -0.52 -6.45
CA ASP A 45 -14.35 0.37 -7.48
C ASP A 45 -13.89 1.73 -6.90
N ASP A 46 -14.65 2.28 -5.94
CA ASP A 46 -14.30 3.52 -5.26
C ASP A 46 -13.07 3.31 -4.35
N LEU A 47 -12.99 2.21 -3.60
CA LEU A 47 -11.82 1.83 -2.81
C LEU A 47 -10.59 1.56 -3.68
N MET A 48 -10.79 0.99 -4.86
CA MET A 48 -9.70 0.79 -5.82
C MET A 48 -9.26 2.09 -6.48
N LYS A 49 -10.13 3.07 -6.64
CA LYS A 49 -9.79 4.42 -7.12
C LYS A 49 -9.13 5.28 -6.04
N GLU A 50 -9.57 5.17 -4.81
CA GLU A 50 -8.93 5.85 -3.66
C GLU A 50 -7.60 5.21 -3.27
N SER A 51 -7.43 3.91 -3.50
CA SER A 51 -6.11 3.31 -3.37
C SER A 51 -5.29 3.76 -4.58
N GLU A 52 -4.22 4.48 -4.36
CA GLU A 52 -3.17 4.77 -5.37
C GLU A 52 -2.61 3.47 -6.02
N LEU A 53 -3.21 2.34 -5.73
CA LEU A 53 -2.94 1.01 -6.26
C LEU A 53 -3.34 0.85 -7.73
N THR A 54 -4.15 1.75 -8.31
CA THR A 54 -4.51 1.70 -9.74
C THR A 54 -3.35 2.05 -10.68
N ASN A 55 -2.27 2.64 -10.12
CA ASN A 55 -1.03 2.93 -10.83
C ASN A 55 0.14 2.05 -10.38
N ILE A 56 -0.11 0.89 -9.79
CA ILE A 56 0.96 -0.08 -9.56
C ILE A 56 1.40 -0.58 -10.93
N GLU A 57 2.36 0.10 -11.50
CA GLU A 57 3.18 -0.45 -12.58
C GLU A 57 3.60 -1.86 -12.17
N ARG A 58 3.58 -2.82 -13.08
CA ARG A 58 3.88 -4.24 -12.81
C ARG A 58 5.23 -4.49 -12.13
N ASN A 59 6.04 -3.43 -11.97
CA ASN A 59 7.40 -3.45 -11.44
C ASN A 59 7.54 -2.81 -10.05
N VAL A 60 6.43 -2.50 -9.34
CA VAL A 60 6.46 -1.91 -7.99
C VAL A 60 6.37 -3.01 -6.94
N MET A 61 7.26 -2.97 -5.97
CA MET A 61 7.28 -3.85 -4.81
C MET A 61 6.98 -3.06 -3.54
N MET A 62 6.15 -3.61 -2.66
CA MET A 62 5.97 -3.09 -1.33
C MET A 62 7.06 -3.69 -0.42
N PRO A 63 8.04 -2.88 0.07
CA PRO A 63 9.11 -3.37 0.92
C PRO A 63 8.59 -3.74 2.32
N LEU A 64 9.26 -4.68 2.97
CA LEU A 64 9.01 -4.98 4.38
C LEU A 64 9.44 -3.79 5.23
N ALA A 65 8.67 -3.53 6.29
CA ALA A 65 8.93 -2.42 7.18
C ALA A 65 8.55 -2.74 8.61
N ASP A 66 9.43 -2.36 9.54
CA ASP A 66 9.19 -2.41 10.98
C ASP A 66 9.04 -0.99 11.53
N VAL A 67 8.11 -0.82 12.48
CA VAL A 67 7.90 0.44 13.20
C VAL A 67 8.13 0.19 14.68
N ARG A 68 9.09 0.91 15.25
CA ARG A 68 9.46 0.81 16.66
C ARG A 68 9.31 2.16 17.33
N GLU A 69 8.64 2.18 18.46
CA GLU A 69 8.53 3.35 19.33
C GLU A 69 9.56 3.27 20.46
N THR A 70 10.32 4.34 20.66
CA THR A 70 11.20 4.56 21.82
C THR A 70 10.60 5.63 22.73
N GLU A 71 11.27 5.98 23.81
CA GLU A 71 10.81 7.07 24.68
C GLU A 71 10.81 8.42 23.97
N GLU A 72 11.79 8.68 23.08
CA GLU A 72 12.03 9.98 22.45
C GLU A 72 11.60 10.06 20.99
N ALA A 73 11.55 8.92 20.28
CA ALA A 73 11.39 8.91 18.84
C ALA A 73 10.57 7.71 18.33
N LEU A 74 10.05 7.85 17.13
CA LEU A 74 9.56 6.76 16.29
C LEU A 74 10.68 6.36 15.31
N MET A 75 11.00 5.07 15.28
CA MET A 75 11.98 4.50 14.36
C MET A 75 11.27 3.63 13.34
N ILE A 76 11.55 3.83 12.06
CA ILE A 76 11.00 3.07 10.95
C ILE A 76 12.15 2.45 10.19
N ILE A 77 12.12 1.15 10.01
CA ILE A 77 13.16 0.36 9.34
C ILE A 77 12.51 -0.26 8.10
N ILE A 78 13.11 -0.06 6.92
CA ILE A 78 12.55 -0.53 5.65
C ILE A 78 13.63 -1.21 4.82
N ASP A 79 13.31 -2.37 4.26
CA ASP A 79 14.20 -3.14 3.40
C ASP A 79 14.17 -2.60 1.96
N LEU A 80 15.27 -2.00 1.51
CA LEU A 80 15.44 -1.44 0.17
C LEU A 80 16.68 -2.04 -0.53
N PRO A 81 16.69 -3.33 -0.86
CA PRO A 81 17.87 -3.98 -1.40
C PRO A 81 18.24 -3.44 -2.79
N GLY A 82 19.49 -3.03 -2.93
CA GLY A 82 20.03 -2.56 -4.20
C GLY A 82 19.62 -1.15 -4.59
N ILE A 83 19.18 -0.34 -3.61
CA ILE A 83 18.84 1.08 -3.76
C ILE A 83 20.03 1.93 -3.27
N GLU A 84 20.32 3.00 -3.98
CA GLU A 84 21.30 4.03 -3.58
C GLU A 84 20.57 5.20 -2.88
N LYS A 85 21.28 5.94 -2.02
CA LYS A 85 20.70 7.06 -1.23
C LYS A 85 20.01 8.11 -2.08
N GLN A 86 20.56 8.41 -3.25
CA GLN A 86 20.05 9.41 -4.18
C GLN A 86 18.76 8.99 -4.92
N ASP A 87 18.40 7.71 -4.82
CA ASP A 87 17.26 7.13 -5.49
C ASP A 87 16.10 6.87 -4.51
N VAL A 88 16.18 7.42 -3.29
CA VAL A 88 15.16 7.34 -2.24
C VAL A 88 14.53 8.71 -2.03
N ASP A 89 13.21 8.77 -2.11
CA ASP A 89 12.40 9.92 -1.73
C ASP A 89 11.55 9.58 -0.50
N ILE A 90 11.58 10.47 0.51
CA ILE A 90 10.86 10.29 1.77
C ILE A 90 10.04 11.54 2.04
N THR A 91 8.74 11.38 2.21
CA THR A 91 7.82 12.46 2.56
C THR A 91 7.05 12.11 3.82
N ILE A 92 6.94 13.04 4.75
CA ILE A 92 6.10 12.92 5.95
C ILE A 92 5.03 14.01 5.86
N GLN A 93 3.77 13.59 5.78
CA GLN A 93 2.63 14.48 5.67
C GLN A 93 1.37 13.83 6.24
N ASP A 94 0.47 14.60 6.84
CA ASP A 94 -0.85 14.17 7.31
C ASP A 94 -0.85 12.94 8.23
N GLY A 95 0.21 12.79 9.04
CA GLY A 95 0.37 11.64 9.95
C GLY A 95 0.79 10.35 9.25
N GLU A 96 1.32 10.44 8.05
CA GLU A 96 1.86 9.31 7.30
C GLU A 96 3.30 9.59 6.83
N ILE A 97 4.11 8.53 6.76
CA ILE A 97 5.38 8.56 6.04
C ILE A 97 5.23 7.79 4.74
N ARG A 98 5.64 8.40 3.66
CA ARG A 98 5.69 7.81 2.32
C ARG A 98 7.14 7.66 1.90
N VAL A 99 7.50 6.47 1.46
CA VAL A 99 8.83 6.15 0.93
C VAL A 99 8.69 5.62 -0.48
N ILE A 100 9.39 6.26 -1.41
CA ILE A 100 9.51 5.86 -2.81
C ILE A 100 10.98 5.64 -3.07
N ALA A 101 11.35 4.50 -3.64
CA ALA A 101 12.70 4.23 -4.03
C ALA A 101 12.73 3.53 -5.40
N GLU A 102 13.58 4.00 -6.30
CA GLU A 102 13.67 3.48 -7.65
C GLU A 102 15.10 3.05 -7.96
N ARG A 103 15.25 1.76 -8.29
CA ARG A 103 16.56 1.24 -8.69
C ARG A 103 16.83 1.63 -10.13
N LYS A 104 17.94 2.32 -10.37
CA LYS A 104 18.40 2.58 -11.74
C LYS A 104 18.63 1.25 -12.46
N ALA A 105 18.03 1.09 -13.62
CA ALA A 105 18.32 -0.02 -14.50
C ALA A 105 19.84 0.05 -14.83
N GLY A 106 20.58 -0.95 -14.37
CA GLY A 106 21.94 -1.15 -14.89
C GLY A 106 21.85 -1.39 -16.40
N SER A 107 22.97 -1.20 -17.13
CA SER A 107 23.10 -1.33 -18.58
C SER A 107 22.12 -2.34 -19.15
N GLU A 108 21.35 -1.93 -20.17
CA GLU A 108 20.33 -2.73 -20.84
C GLU A 108 20.92 -4.05 -21.37
N ILE A 109 20.92 -5.05 -20.50
CA ILE A 109 21.14 -6.43 -20.95
C ILE A 109 19.87 -6.83 -21.68
N SER A 110 19.99 -7.17 -22.95
CA SER A 110 18.87 -7.60 -23.78
C SER A 110 18.10 -8.74 -23.10
N ASP A 111 16.77 -8.69 -23.06
CA ASP A 111 15.92 -9.76 -22.52
C ASP A 111 16.21 -11.14 -23.16
N LYS A 112 16.80 -11.16 -24.33
CA LYS A 112 17.21 -12.37 -25.06
C LYS A 112 18.40 -13.10 -24.44
N GLU A 113 19.15 -12.45 -23.54
CA GLU A 113 20.32 -13.00 -22.88
C GLU A 113 19.99 -13.68 -21.54
N TYR A 114 18.76 -13.51 -21.04
CA TYR A 114 18.34 -14.16 -19.80
C TYR A 114 17.72 -15.54 -20.06
N TYR A 115 18.28 -16.56 -19.45
CA TYR A 115 17.62 -17.86 -19.36
C TYR A 115 16.41 -17.83 -18.42
N LYS A 116 16.49 -17.06 -17.31
CA LYS A 116 15.43 -16.83 -16.33
C LYS A 116 15.63 -15.47 -15.69
N ARG A 117 14.56 -14.63 -15.69
CA ARG A 117 14.57 -13.30 -15.10
C ARG A 117 13.43 -13.18 -14.08
N GLU A 118 13.78 -13.10 -12.79
CA GLU A 118 12.82 -12.96 -11.68
C GLU A 118 12.91 -11.58 -11.01
N ARG A 119 14.05 -10.87 -11.18
CA ARG A 119 14.28 -9.54 -10.60
C ARG A 119 13.74 -8.44 -11.50
N ILE A 120 12.42 -8.34 -11.56
CA ILE A 120 11.70 -7.40 -12.42
C ILE A 120 11.32 -6.09 -11.70
N HIS A 121 11.32 -6.10 -10.35
CA HIS A 121 10.95 -4.92 -9.58
C HIS A 121 12.07 -3.89 -9.60
N THR A 122 11.75 -2.69 -10.10
CA THR A 122 12.67 -1.55 -10.16
C THR A 122 12.30 -0.47 -9.16
N LYS A 123 11.07 -0.49 -8.65
CA LYS A 123 10.52 0.53 -7.76
C LYS A 123 9.97 -0.08 -6.48
N PHE A 124 10.26 0.57 -5.38
CA PHE A 124 9.67 0.29 -4.07
C PHE A 124 8.75 1.43 -3.67
N TYR A 125 7.59 1.10 -3.12
CA TYR A 125 6.63 2.08 -2.61
C TYR A 125 6.06 1.60 -1.28
N ARG A 126 6.12 2.46 -0.27
CA ARG A 126 5.55 2.17 1.05
C ARG A 126 4.96 3.43 1.67
N THR A 127 3.72 3.32 2.15
CA THR A 127 3.10 4.31 3.03
C THR A 127 2.85 3.65 4.39
N ILE A 128 3.20 4.35 5.47
CA ILE A 128 3.02 3.87 6.84
C ILE A 128 2.34 4.98 7.64
N LYS A 129 1.22 4.68 8.27
CA LYS A 129 0.56 5.57 9.22
C LYS A 129 1.40 5.69 10.49
N LEU A 130 1.61 6.92 10.93
CA LEU A 130 2.33 7.20 12.16
C LEU A 130 1.35 7.08 13.34
N PRO A 131 1.61 6.21 14.34
CA PRO A 131 0.68 5.96 15.44
C PRO A 131 0.60 7.11 16.46
N ILE A 132 1.53 8.06 16.37
CA ILE A 132 1.72 9.18 17.30
C ILE A 132 2.07 10.45 16.54
N ALA A 133 1.85 11.60 17.17
CA ALA A 133 2.32 12.89 16.68
C ALA A 133 3.86 12.96 16.75
N VAL A 134 4.46 13.43 15.66
CA VAL A 134 5.91 13.48 15.48
C VAL A 134 6.34 14.83 14.91
N LYS A 135 7.59 15.21 15.14
CA LYS A 135 8.24 16.40 14.56
C LYS A 135 8.88 16.02 13.22
N ALA A 136 8.13 16.17 12.14
CA ALA A 136 8.57 15.76 10.79
C ALA A 136 9.83 16.51 10.34
N GLU A 137 9.96 17.79 10.72
CA GLU A 137 11.08 18.66 10.38
C GLU A 137 12.40 18.27 11.06
N GLU A 138 12.35 17.49 12.15
CA GLU A 138 13.52 16.97 12.85
C GLU A 138 13.86 15.51 12.43
N ALA A 139 13.13 14.96 11.47
CA ALA A 139 13.34 13.61 10.99
C ALA A 139 14.74 13.41 10.38
N ARG A 140 15.31 12.25 10.62
CA ARG A 140 16.61 11.84 10.06
C ARG A 140 16.49 10.49 9.41
N ALA A 141 17.13 10.33 8.26
CA ALA A 141 17.13 9.06 7.53
C ALA A 141 18.56 8.64 7.19
N GLN A 142 18.81 7.33 7.27
CA GLN A 142 20.07 6.70 6.87
C GLN A 142 19.77 5.45 6.07
N LEU A 143 20.51 5.26 4.97
CA LEU A 143 20.46 4.04 4.17
C LEU A 143 21.81 3.35 4.23
N ASN A 144 21.85 2.15 4.81
CA ASN A 144 23.05 1.34 4.93
C ASN A 144 22.74 -0.12 4.53
N ASN A 145 23.56 -0.67 3.63
CA ASN A 145 23.45 -2.07 3.19
C ASN A 145 22.03 -2.47 2.72
N GLY A 146 21.30 -1.54 2.08
CA GLY A 146 19.93 -1.79 1.63
C GLY A 146 18.86 -1.76 2.72
N ILE A 147 19.18 -1.24 3.89
CA ILE A 147 18.23 -1.00 4.98
C ILE A 147 18.11 0.51 5.18
N LEU A 148 16.91 1.04 5.01
CA LEU A 148 16.57 2.42 5.31
C LEU A 148 16.08 2.50 6.76
N GLU A 149 16.74 3.32 7.58
CA GLU A 149 16.33 3.65 8.93
C GLU A 149 15.91 5.12 8.98
N VAL A 150 14.67 5.39 9.42
CA VAL A 150 14.14 6.73 9.62
C VAL A 150 13.83 6.92 11.08
N THR A 151 14.43 7.92 11.71
CA THR A 151 14.20 8.30 13.10
C THR A 151 13.48 9.64 13.12
N ILE A 152 12.30 9.68 13.75
CA ILE A 152 11.45 10.86 13.82
C ILE A 152 11.17 11.16 15.30
N PRO A 153 11.64 12.31 15.85
CA PRO A 153 11.36 12.68 17.22
C PRO A 153 9.86 12.81 17.48
N LYS A 154 9.43 12.38 18.65
CA LYS A 154 8.05 12.55 19.10
C LYS A 154 7.74 14.01 19.34
N GLU A 155 6.53 14.45 19.00
CA GLU A 155 6.01 15.69 19.50
C GLU A 155 5.73 15.53 21.01
N MET A 156 6.38 16.36 21.82
CA MET A 156 6.15 16.32 23.28
C MET A 156 4.72 16.79 23.56
N ILE A 157 3.81 15.85 23.77
CA ILE A 157 2.50 16.17 24.35
C ILE A 157 2.78 16.61 25.79
N ALA A 158 2.48 17.87 26.08
CA ALA A 158 2.61 18.43 27.43
C ALA A 158 2.02 17.46 28.46
N ALA A 159 2.80 17.15 29.49
CA ALA A 159 2.47 16.17 30.51
C ALA A 159 1.01 16.32 30.99
N ARG A 160 0.28 15.18 31.04
CA ARG A 160 -1.08 15.13 31.59
C ARG A 160 -1.15 15.85 32.91
N ARG A 161 -1.77 17.04 32.93
CA ARG A 161 -2.00 17.77 34.17
C ARG A 161 -3.18 17.11 34.88
N ARG A 162 -2.93 16.57 36.04
CA ARG A 162 -4.00 16.06 36.90
C ARG A 162 -4.78 17.26 37.46
N ILE A 163 -6.05 17.35 37.13
CA ILE A 163 -6.95 18.36 37.66
C ILE A 163 -7.55 17.74 38.94
N SER A 164 -7.35 18.39 40.11
CA SER A 164 -8.07 18.04 41.33
C SER A 164 -9.47 18.64 41.24
N ILE A 165 -10.47 17.86 41.61
CA ILE A 165 -11.85 18.32 41.78
C ILE A 165 -11.95 18.70 43.27
N ASP A 166 -12.34 19.95 43.54
CA ASP A 166 -12.68 20.43 44.87
C ASP A 166 -14.10 20.03 45.24
#